data_e9163300633e559cfef7222d3e902efc
#
_entry.id   e9163300633e559cfef7222d3e902efc
#
_cell.length_a   1.000
_cell.length_b   1.000
_cell.length_c   1.000
_cell.angle_alpha   90.00
_cell.angle_beta   90.00
_cell.angle_gamma   90.00
#
_symmetry.space_group_name_H-M   'P 1'
#
loop_
_entity.id
_entity.type
_entity.pdbx_description
1 polymer ?
#
loop_
_entity_poly.entity_id
_entity_poly.type
_entity_poly.pdbx_seq_one_letter_code
_entity_poly.pdbx_strand_id
1 'polypeptide(L)'
;FGNTWREANASGKWVNGEIGITGNTSGGVVTLSGTIYKTGSGGFNVTTSGGTNTTDKEIVFSQGNPIISTAAGAVNLLGGEIDIQNGTLTINTNTADAAGSGGNITIAKTVYGNSDETLTLDAHTGTGSTISVGPIGAGTSQITAINMTANGGITLNGDIKTSDAGGGIDFNSAVIIADNTSVTITTDAGGTDSAVAFDSTISGTGATNAQLGNAENLTIDSGTGNVTITGNIGA
;
A
#
# COMPACT_ATOMS: atom_id res chain seq x y z
N PHE A 1 -11.71 -1.19 17.38
CA PHE A 1 -12.27 0.18 17.32
C PHE A 1 -13.36 0.21 16.25
N GLY A 2 -14.66 0.25 16.64
CA GLY A 2 -15.82 0.04 15.75
C GLY A 2 -16.53 1.31 15.29
N ASN A 3 -15.88 2.47 15.21
CA ASN A 3 -16.51 3.72 14.80
C ASN A 3 -15.52 4.62 14.03
N THR A 4 -16.05 5.64 13.36
CA THR A 4 -15.23 6.67 12.73
C THR A 4 -14.37 7.36 13.77
N TRP A 5 -13.07 7.17 13.71
CA TRP A 5 -12.11 7.86 14.56
C TRP A 5 -11.83 9.23 13.99
N ARG A 6 -12.15 10.26 14.75
CA ARG A 6 -11.86 11.65 14.41
C ARG A 6 -11.04 12.25 15.53
N GLU A 7 -9.86 12.71 15.21
CA GLU A 7 -9.05 13.49 16.13
C GLU A 7 -9.55 14.94 16.13
N ALA A 8 -10.12 15.40 17.24
CA ALA A 8 -10.54 16.79 17.41
C ALA A 8 -10.19 17.28 18.81
N ASN A 9 -9.79 18.54 18.93
CA ASN A 9 -9.63 19.16 20.24
C ASN A 9 -10.99 19.48 20.88
N ALA A 10 -10.99 19.96 22.13
CA ALA A 10 -12.20 20.32 22.89
C ALA A 10 -13.08 21.37 22.21
N SER A 11 -12.59 22.07 21.21
CA SER A 11 -13.34 23.05 20.38
C SER A 11 -13.87 22.42 19.09
N GLY A 12 -13.79 21.10 18.91
CA GLY A 12 -14.20 20.41 17.69
C GLY A 12 -13.24 20.61 16.51
N LYS A 13 -12.08 21.23 16.73
CA LYS A 13 -11.07 21.42 15.70
C LYS A 13 -10.11 20.24 15.69
N TRP A 14 -9.68 19.88 14.49
CA TRP A 14 -8.70 18.82 14.29
C TRP A 14 -7.33 19.25 14.80
N VAL A 15 -6.63 18.33 15.45
CA VAL A 15 -5.28 18.58 15.99
C VAL A 15 -4.20 18.05 15.06
N ASN A 16 -3.04 18.71 15.05
CA ASN A 16 -1.89 18.35 14.22
C ASN A 16 -1.02 17.23 14.84
N GLY A 17 -1.53 16.51 15.84
CA GLY A 17 -0.80 15.44 16.50
C GLY A 17 -0.63 14.18 15.63
N GLU A 18 0.26 13.32 16.02
CA GLU A 18 0.38 11.96 15.48
C GLU A 18 -0.60 11.03 16.19
N ILE A 19 -1.20 10.09 15.44
CA ILE A 19 -1.92 8.95 16.02
C ILE A 19 -1.01 7.73 15.90
N GLY A 20 -0.58 7.23 17.04
CA GLY A 20 0.20 5.99 17.13
C GLY A 20 -0.60 4.89 17.81
N ILE A 21 -0.66 3.72 17.20
CA ILE A 21 -1.24 2.51 17.80
C ILE A 21 -0.13 1.47 17.85
N THR A 22 0.17 1.01 19.06
CA THR A 22 1.18 -0.03 19.26
C THR A 22 0.49 -1.29 19.77
N GLY A 23 0.57 -2.38 19.02
CA GLY A 23 0.12 -3.70 19.44
C GLY A 23 1.11 -4.34 20.44
N ASN A 24 0.62 -5.25 21.25
CA ASN A 24 1.46 -5.93 22.24
C ASN A 24 2.42 -6.95 21.58
N THR A 25 3.58 -7.13 22.19
CA THR A 25 4.70 -7.97 21.74
C THR A 25 4.45 -9.48 21.69
N SER A 26 3.25 -9.95 22.04
CA SER A 26 2.90 -11.38 22.12
C SER A 26 1.78 -11.80 21.16
N GLY A 27 1.72 -11.27 19.94
CA GLY A 27 0.71 -11.65 18.95
C GLY A 27 -0.60 -10.87 19.11
N GLY A 28 -0.54 -9.61 19.55
CA GLY A 28 -1.71 -8.75 19.66
C GLY A 28 -2.18 -8.23 18.31
N VAL A 29 -3.45 -8.51 17.97
CA VAL A 29 -4.10 -8.02 16.75
C VAL A 29 -4.62 -6.60 16.95
N VAL A 30 -4.32 -5.71 16.01
CA VAL A 30 -4.95 -4.38 15.90
C VAL A 30 -6.08 -4.47 14.88
N THR A 31 -7.33 -4.47 15.34
CA THR A 31 -8.48 -4.47 14.45
C THR A 31 -8.99 -3.05 14.22
N LEU A 32 -9.02 -2.63 12.97
CA LEU A 32 -9.53 -1.34 12.52
C LEU A 32 -10.86 -1.58 11.80
N SER A 33 -11.96 -1.19 12.43
CA SER A 33 -13.30 -1.42 11.92
C SER A 33 -14.05 -0.12 11.61
N GLY A 34 -13.35 0.84 11.02
CA GLY A 34 -13.96 2.13 10.70
C GLY A 34 -13.07 2.99 9.83
N THR A 35 -13.58 4.19 9.56
CA THR A 35 -12.86 5.21 8.81
C THR A 35 -12.05 6.09 9.75
N ILE A 36 -10.80 6.34 9.42
CA ILE A 36 -9.88 7.20 10.14
C ILE A 36 -9.67 8.46 9.32
N TYR A 37 -10.15 9.58 9.82
CA TYR A 37 -9.90 10.90 9.24
C TYR A 37 -8.99 11.72 10.13
N LYS A 38 -7.90 12.21 9.57
CA LYS A 38 -6.95 13.07 10.24
C LYS A 38 -6.71 14.32 9.41
N THR A 39 -7.00 15.49 9.96
CA THR A 39 -6.94 16.77 9.22
C THR A 39 -5.65 17.56 9.49
N GLY A 40 -4.78 17.07 10.37
CA GLY A 40 -3.49 17.69 10.64
C GLY A 40 -2.34 17.02 9.88
N SER A 41 -1.17 17.66 9.88
CA SER A 41 0.05 17.17 9.23
C SER A 41 0.76 16.04 9.99
N GLY A 42 0.34 15.68 11.20
CA GLY A 42 0.87 14.54 11.92
C GLY A 42 0.52 13.20 11.28
N GLY A 43 1.33 12.17 11.45
CA GLY A 43 1.16 10.86 10.85
C GLY A 43 0.11 9.99 11.54
N PHE A 44 -0.24 8.89 10.88
CA PHE A 44 -0.97 7.77 11.44
C PHE A 44 -0.07 6.53 11.39
N ASN A 45 0.29 6.01 12.55
CA ASN A 45 1.22 4.89 12.66
C ASN A 45 0.57 3.73 13.41
N VAL A 46 0.63 2.54 12.81
CA VAL A 46 0.31 1.28 13.47
C VAL A 46 1.57 0.43 13.51
N THR A 47 2.03 0.10 14.69
CA THR A 47 3.19 -0.76 14.90
C THR A 47 2.76 -1.94 15.75
N THR A 48 2.86 -3.13 15.20
CA THR A 48 2.74 -4.37 15.95
C THR A 48 4.12 -4.95 16.09
N SER A 49 4.59 -5.18 17.30
CA SER A 49 5.90 -5.79 17.52
C SER A 49 5.74 -7.29 17.46
N GLY A 50 6.12 -7.85 16.32
CA GLY A 50 5.88 -9.22 15.94
C GLY A 50 6.27 -10.28 16.95
N GLY A 51 5.34 -11.16 17.23
CA GLY A 51 5.68 -12.52 17.57
C GLY A 51 6.33 -13.19 16.35
N THR A 52 7.12 -14.21 16.58
CA THR A 52 7.78 -15.01 15.54
C THR A 52 6.79 -15.85 14.71
N ASN A 53 5.51 -15.56 14.76
CA ASN A 53 4.47 -16.34 14.11
C ASN A 53 4.07 -15.68 12.79
N THR A 54 4.51 -16.29 11.70
CA THR A 54 4.23 -15.84 10.33
C THR A 54 2.78 -16.04 9.89
N THR A 55 1.92 -16.53 10.78
CA THR A 55 0.50 -16.79 10.49
C THR A 55 -0.46 -15.80 11.15
N ASP A 56 0.02 -14.93 12.03
CA ASP A 56 -0.84 -14.00 12.75
C ASP A 56 -0.93 -12.67 12.00
N LYS A 57 -2.05 -12.48 11.31
CA LYS A 57 -2.41 -11.21 10.71
C LYS A 57 -2.65 -10.19 11.82
N GLU A 58 -1.71 -9.27 11.98
CA GLU A 58 -1.66 -8.40 13.15
C GLU A 58 -2.42 -7.08 12.98
N ILE A 59 -2.64 -6.64 11.73
CA ILE A 59 -3.44 -5.45 11.43
C ILE A 59 -4.62 -5.88 10.57
N VAL A 60 -5.82 -5.85 11.14
CA VAL A 60 -7.03 -6.34 10.47
C VAL A 60 -7.97 -5.18 10.15
N PHE A 61 -8.33 -5.05 8.89
CA PHE A 61 -9.37 -4.16 8.42
C PHE A 61 -10.66 -4.97 8.23
N SER A 62 -11.55 -4.92 9.22
CA SER A 62 -12.69 -5.83 9.33
C SER A 62 -14.01 -5.29 8.78
N GLN A 63 -14.10 -4.03 8.39
CA GLN A 63 -15.30 -3.44 7.80
C GLN A 63 -15.18 -3.26 6.29
N GLY A 64 -16.34 -3.27 5.60
CA GLY A 64 -16.41 -2.93 4.19
C GLY A 64 -15.93 -1.51 3.92
N ASN A 65 -15.01 -1.38 2.97
CA ASN A 65 -14.41 -0.12 2.52
C ASN A 65 -13.76 0.72 3.64
N PRO A 66 -12.78 0.18 4.38
CA PRO A 66 -12.05 0.96 5.37
C PRO A 66 -11.23 2.07 4.71
N ILE A 67 -11.21 3.24 5.36
CA ILE A 67 -10.47 4.40 4.86
C ILE A 67 -9.53 4.93 5.94
N ILE A 68 -8.27 5.13 5.58
CA ILE A 68 -7.32 5.94 6.35
C ILE A 68 -7.04 7.20 5.54
N SER A 69 -7.31 8.34 6.12
CA SER A 69 -7.22 9.60 5.43
C SER A 69 -6.50 10.64 6.29
N THR A 70 -5.42 11.22 5.76
CA THR A 70 -4.64 12.25 6.44
C THR A 70 -4.48 13.48 5.56
N ALA A 71 -4.28 14.65 6.17
CA ALA A 71 -4.00 15.89 5.45
C ALA A 71 -2.47 16.12 5.40
N ALA A 72 -1.77 15.43 4.53
CA ALA A 72 -0.30 15.42 4.39
C ALA A 72 0.48 14.67 5.48
N GLY A 73 -0.17 14.05 6.47
CA GLY A 73 0.50 13.18 7.44
C GLY A 73 0.85 11.83 6.85
N ALA A 74 2.05 11.30 7.14
CA ALA A 74 2.44 9.97 6.70
C ALA A 74 1.55 8.88 7.31
N VAL A 75 1.34 7.79 6.58
CA VAL A 75 0.67 6.57 7.08
C VAL A 75 1.68 5.44 7.08
N ASN A 76 1.94 4.88 8.26
CA ASN A 76 2.87 3.78 8.44
C ASN A 76 2.17 2.58 9.08
N LEU A 77 2.07 1.49 8.34
CA LEU A 77 1.60 0.20 8.82
C LEU A 77 2.81 -0.73 8.95
N LEU A 78 3.34 -0.81 10.17
CA LEU A 78 4.63 -1.44 10.47
C LEU A 78 4.44 -2.62 11.42
N GLY A 79 5.22 -3.66 11.21
CA GLY A 79 5.35 -4.76 12.16
C GLY A 79 4.65 -6.02 11.71
N GLY A 80 3.34 -6.06 11.63
CA GLY A 80 2.57 -7.27 11.32
C GLY A 80 1.99 -7.32 9.92
N GLU A 81 1.55 -8.50 9.54
CA GLU A 81 0.81 -8.72 8.31
C GLU A 81 -0.54 -8.00 8.33
N ILE A 82 -0.98 -7.54 7.18
CA ILE A 82 -2.22 -6.79 7.02
C ILE A 82 -3.27 -7.71 6.41
N ASP A 83 -4.47 -7.74 7.00
CA ASP A 83 -5.61 -8.49 6.51
C ASP A 83 -6.76 -7.55 6.15
N ILE A 84 -7.09 -7.47 4.87
CA ILE A 84 -8.27 -6.75 4.39
C ILE A 84 -9.39 -7.79 4.27
N GLN A 85 -10.41 -7.69 5.11
CA GLN A 85 -11.46 -8.72 5.18
C GLN A 85 -12.67 -8.42 4.31
N ASN A 86 -12.89 -7.17 3.93
CA ASN A 86 -14.04 -6.78 3.09
C ASN A 86 -13.78 -5.50 2.31
N GLY A 87 -14.12 -5.52 1.03
CA GLY A 87 -14.21 -4.34 0.18
C GLY A 87 -12.86 -3.68 -0.14
N THR A 88 -12.81 -2.37 -0.17
CA THR A 88 -11.64 -1.60 -0.57
C THR A 88 -10.96 -0.95 0.63
N LEU A 89 -9.69 -1.30 0.90
CA LEU A 89 -8.86 -0.47 1.76
C LEU A 89 -8.35 0.74 0.96
N THR A 90 -8.73 1.93 1.38
CA THR A 90 -8.22 3.18 0.82
C THR A 90 -7.33 3.90 1.84
N ILE A 91 -6.08 4.17 1.46
CA ILE A 91 -5.19 5.04 2.21
C ILE A 91 -4.92 6.28 1.36
N ASN A 92 -5.37 7.44 1.84
CA ASN A 92 -5.17 8.71 1.15
C ASN A 92 -4.49 9.71 2.11
N THR A 93 -3.31 10.19 1.74
CA THR A 93 -2.54 11.12 2.57
C THR A 93 -2.70 12.57 2.16
N ASN A 94 -3.65 12.89 1.29
CA ASN A 94 -3.94 14.28 0.87
C ASN A 94 -5.42 14.63 0.81
N THR A 95 -6.14 14.43 1.89
CA THR A 95 -7.57 14.81 1.93
C THR A 95 -7.84 16.29 2.01
N ALA A 96 -6.85 17.11 2.27
CA ALA A 96 -7.04 18.55 2.33
C ALA A 96 -7.08 19.22 0.96
N ASP A 97 -6.82 18.45 -0.14
CA ASP A 97 -6.73 18.97 -1.52
C ASP A 97 -5.93 20.30 -1.62
N ALA A 98 -5.07 20.50 -0.63
CA ALA A 98 -4.18 21.64 -0.62
C ALA A 98 -3.07 21.37 -1.65
N ALA A 99 -2.75 22.34 -2.46
CA ALA A 99 -1.61 22.35 -3.38
C ALA A 99 -0.28 22.20 -2.61
N GLY A 100 -0.11 21.09 -1.93
CA GLY A 100 0.99 20.77 -1.05
C GLY A 100 1.37 19.29 -1.14
N SER A 101 2.37 18.91 -0.41
CA SER A 101 2.87 17.54 -0.35
C SER A 101 1.89 16.63 0.38
N GLY A 102 1.53 15.50 -0.20
CA GLY A 102 0.96 14.37 0.54
C GLY A 102 1.99 13.77 1.52
N GLY A 103 1.54 12.99 2.46
CA GLY A 103 2.41 12.19 3.32
C GLY A 103 2.84 10.90 2.65
N ASN A 104 3.95 10.32 3.08
CA ASN A 104 4.36 9.01 2.61
C ASN A 104 3.44 7.90 3.11
N ILE A 105 3.30 6.84 2.33
CA ILE A 105 2.63 5.61 2.75
C ILE A 105 3.66 4.50 2.83
N THR A 106 3.76 3.85 3.99
CA THR A 106 4.65 2.71 4.20
C THR A 106 3.86 1.52 4.70
N ILE A 107 3.91 0.43 3.96
CA ILE A 107 3.36 -0.87 4.33
C ILE A 107 4.52 -1.86 4.34
N ALA A 108 4.99 -2.25 5.52
CA ALA A 108 6.25 -2.98 5.64
C ALA A 108 6.12 -4.50 5.46
N LYS A 109 4.91 -5.04 5.60
CA LYS A 109 4.65 -6.49 5.59
C LYS A 109 3.62 -6.87 4.54
N THR A 110 3.37 -8.16 4.41
CA THR A 110 2.44 -8.67 3.42
C THR A 110 1.02 -8.20 3.65
N VAL A 111 0.36 -7.77 2.58
CA VAL A 111 -1.06 -7.45 2.57
C VAL A 111 -1.82 -8.64 2.01
N TYR A 112 -2.81 -9.12 2.74
CA TYR A 112 -3.67 -10.22 2.37
C TYR A 112 -5.11 -9.75 2.12
N GLY A 113 -5.83 -10.47 1.28
CA GLY A 113 -7.26 -10.38 1.08
C GLY A 113 -7.89 -11.77 0.97
N ASN A 114 -9.18 -11.84 0.67
CA ASN A 114 -9.94 -13.08 0.46
C ASN A 114 -10.46 -13.24 -0.98
N SER A 115 -9.82 -12.54 -1.93
CA SER A 115 -10.10 -12.56 -3.38
C SER A 115 -11.20 -11.61 -3.88
N ASP A 116 -11.80 -10.81 -3.01
CA ASP A 116 -12.80 -9.78 -3.38
C ASP A 116 -12.37 -8.37 -3.00
N GLU A 117 -11.28 -8.24 -2.24
CA GLU A 117 -10.81 -6.98 -1.71
C GLU A 117 -9.94 -6.23 -2.71
N THR A 118 -9.92 -4.91 -2.59
CA THR A 118 -9.05 -4.03 -3.36
C THR A 118 -8.20 -3.14 -2.48
N LEU A 119 -7.06 -2.69 -2.99
CA LEU A 119 -6.13 -1.81 -2.32
C LEU A 119 -5.93 -0.53 -3.13
N THR A 120 -6.28 0.60 -2.55
CA THR A 120 -6.01 1.92 -3.14
C THR A 120 -5.08 2.71 -2.23
N LEU A 121 -3.90 3.06 -2.73
CA LEU A 121 -2.91 3.87 -2.04
C LEU A 121 -2.70 5.17 -2.81
N ASP A 122 -3.04 6.28 -2.20
CA ASP A 122 -2.89 7.60 -2.79
C ASP A 122 -2.06 8.50 -1.87
N ALA A 123 -0.78 8.60 -2.16
CA ALA A 123 0.14 9.52 -1.51
C ALA A 123 0.17 10.89 -2.19
N HIS A 124 -0.73 11.11 -3.15
CA HIS A 124 -0.92 12.32 -3.93
C HIS A 124 0.16 12.65 -4.97
N THR A 125 -0.24 13.50 -5.92
CA THR A 125 0.62 14.01 -7.00
C THR A 125 1.45 15.25 -6.62
N GLY A 126 1.40 15.68 -5.36
CA GLY A 126 2.25 16.76 -4.82
C GLY A 126 3.72 16.34 -4.70
N THR A 127 4.62 17.31 -4.59
CA THR A 127 6.07 17.05 -4.63
C THR A 127 6.55 16.15 -3.49
N GLY A 128 7.15 15.02 -3.85
CA GLY A 128 8.01 14.21 -2.98
C GLY A 128 7.35 13.14 -2.14
N SER A 129 6.02 12.97 -2.17
CA SER A 129 5.38 11.87 -1.45
C SER A 129 5.63 10.51 -2.12
N THR A 130 5.90 9.49 -1.32
CA THR A 130 6.26 8.16 -1.78
C THR A 130 5.32 7.09 -1.22
N ILE A 131 5.21 5.99 -1.95
CA ILE A 131 4.62 4.75 -1.46
C ILE A 131 5.74 3.71 -1.36
N SER A 132 5.84 3.00 -0.24
CA SER A 132 6.72 1.86 -0.08
C SER A 132 5.90 0.68 0.42
N VAL A 133 5.85 -0.40 -0.34
CA VAL A 133 5.04 -1.57 -0.01
C VAL A 133 5.88 -2.83 0.02
N GLY A 134 5.61 -3.69 1.01
CA GLY A 134 6.03 -5.08 1.06
C GLY A 134 5.23 -5.95 0.08
N PRO A 135 5.26 -7.28 0.20
CA PRO A 135 4.49 -8.18 -0.65
C PRO A 135 2.99 -7.92 -0.55
N ILE A 136 2.26 -8.11 -1.66
CA ILE A 136 0.81 -7.99 -1.71
C ILE A 136 0.23 -9.28 -2.29
N GLY A 137 -0.68 -9.91 -1.56
CA GLY A 137 -1.23 -11.21 -1.90
C GLY A 137 -0.20 -12.32 -1.75
N ALA A 138 -0.60 -13.44 -1.17
CA ALA A 138 0.24 -14.64 -1.10
C ALA A 138 -0.61 -15.91 -1.04
N GLY A 139 -0.17 -16.95 -1.73
CA GLY A 139 -0.92 -18.21 -1.79
C GLY A 139 -2.32 -18.01 -2.36
N THR A 140 -3.34 -18.33 -1.55
CA THR A 140 -4.77 -18.15 -1.90
C THR A 140 -5.37 -16.88 -1.31
N SER A 141 -4.62 -16.11 -0.52
CA SER A 141 -5.09 -14.87 0.13
C SER A 141 -4.69 -13.65 -0.69
N GLN A 142 -5.37 -13.47 -1.81
CA GLN A 142 -5.05 -12.47 -2.83
C GLN A 142 -6.01 -11.29 -2.75
N ILE A 143 -5.59 -10.19 -3.37
CA ILE A 143 -6.39 -8.98 -3.58
C ILE A 143 -6.84 -8.95 -5.04
N THR A 144 -8.04 -8.47 -5.32
CA THR A 144 -8.60 -8.41 -6.68
C THR A 144 -7.96 -7.32 -7.51
N ALA A 145 -7.80 -6.11 -6.96
CA ALA A 145 -7.27 -4.96 -7.67
C ALA A 145 -6.38 -4.09 -6.80
N ILE A 146 -5.41 -3.45 -7.45
CA ILE A 146 -4.45 -2.56 -6.79
C ILE A 146 -4.34 -1.26 -7.61
N ASN A 147 -4.46 -0.12 -6.93
CA ASN A 147 -4.24 1.19 -7.53
C ASN A 147 -3.30 2.00 -6.65
N MET A 148 -2.20 2.51 -7.22
CA MET A 148 -1.19 3.28 -6.48
C MET A 148 -0.81 4.56 -7.20
N THR A 149 -0.84 5.68 -6.45
CA THR A 149 -0.46 7.01 -6.94
C THR A 149 0.47 7.72 -5.97
N ALA A 150 1.68 8.11 -6.41
CA ALA A 150 2.66 8.83 -5.58
C ALA A 150 3.65 9.63 -6.45
N ASN A 151 3.69 10.94 -6.36
CA ASN A 151 4.60 11.75 -7.19
C ASN A 151 6.09 11.44 -6.97
N GLY A 152 6.48 11.09 -5.75
CA GLY A 152 7.86 10.69 -5.42
C GLY A 152 8.21 9.25 -5.78
N GLY A 153 7.26 8.50 -6.35
CA GLY A 153 7.43 7.12 -6.79
C GLY A 153 6.90 6.06 -5.82
N ILE A 154 6.80 4.86 -6.36
CA ILE A 154 6.27 3.66 -5.69
C ILE A 154 7.41 2.65 -5.59
N THR A 155 7.86 2.34 -4.38
CA THR A 155 8.89 1.34 -4.14
C THR A 155 8.26 -0.01 -3.83
N LEU A 156 8.61 -1.02 -4.62
CA LEU A 156 8.20 -2.40 -4.42
C LEU A 156 9.30 -3.18 -3.69
N ASN A 157 8.97 -3.73 -2.51
CA ASN A 157 9.88 -4.50 -1.68
C ASN A 157 9.54 -6.01 -1.66
N GLY A 158 8.69 -6.46 -2.56
CA GLY A 158 8.30 -7.87 -2.66
C GLY A 158 7.27 -8.12 -3.75
N ASP A 159 6.89 -9.37 -3.88
CA ASP A 159 5.99 -9.85 -4.92
C ASP A 159 4.57 -9.28 -4.78
N ILE A 160 3.90 -9.14 -5.92
CA ILE A 160 2.51 -8.71 -5.99
C ILE A 160 1.71 -9.80 -6.69
N LYS A 161 0.65 -10.25 -6.04
CA LYS A 161 -0.25 -11.25 -6.61
C LYS A 161 -1.71 -10.84 -6.44
N THR A 162 -2.43 -10.75 -7.56
CA THR A 162 -3.88 -10.52 -7.54
C THR A 162 -4.65 -11.80 -7.86
N SER A 163 -5.91 -11.81 -7.46
CA SER A 163 -6.86 -12.89 -7.80
C SER A 163 -7.44 -12.72 -9.20
N ASP A 164 -8.10 -13.77 -9.68
CA ASP A 164 -8.69 -13.88 -11.01
C ASP A 164 -9.96 -13.02 -11.23
N ALA A 165 -10.37 -12.23 -10.24
CA ALA A 165 -11.67 -11.55 -10.30
C ALA A 165 -11.74 -10.34 -11.26
N GLY A 166 -10.71 -10.15 -12.11
CA GLY A 166 -10.77 -9.17 -13.21
C GLY A 166 -10.45 -7.74 -12.80
N GLY A 167 -9.82 -7.53 -11.69
CA GLY A 167 -9.37 -6.22 -11.19
C GLY A 167 -8.11 -5.73 -11.86
N GLY A 168 -7.15 -5.58 -11.86
CA GLY A 168 -5.92 -5.09 -12.48
C GLY A 168 -5.00 -4.42 -11.46
N ILE A 169 -3.81 -4.15 -11.93
CA ILE A 169 -2.81 -3.43 -11.16
C ILE A 169 -2.46 -2.16 -11.92
N ASP A 170 -2.73 -1.01 -11.32
CA ASP A 170 -2.42 0.31 -11.87
C ASP A 170 -1.38 1.03 -11.03
N PHE A 171 -0.21 1.24 -11.60
CA PHE A 171 0.83 2.10 -11.06
C PHE A 171 0.80 3.44 -11.80
N ASN A 172 0.14 4.44 -11.23
CA ASN A 172 0.00 5.78 -11.83
C ASN A 172 1.24 6.68 -11.64
N SER A 173 2.35 6.10 -11.23
CA SER A 173 3.58 6.84 -10.90
C SER A 173 4.81 5.99 -11.17
N ALA A 174 5.99 6.59 -11.12
CA ALA A 174 7.24 5.86 -11.31
C ALA A 174 7.36 4.70 -10.31
N VAL A 175 7.71 3.52 -10.81
CA VAL A 175 7.93 2.31 -10.00
C VAL A 175 9.41 2.10 -9.80
N ILE A 176 9.80 1.81 -8.57
CA ILE A 176 11.17 1.57 -8.15
C ILE A 176 11.22 0.17 -7.53
N ILE A 177 12.04 -0.71 -8.08
CA ILE A 177 12.34 -2.00 -7.46
C ILE A 177 13.37 -1.76 -6.36
N ALA A 178 13.09 -2.20 -5.15
CA ALA A 178 13.98 -2.00 -4.01
C ALA A 178 15.33 -2.71 -4.22
N ASP A 179 16.38 -2.16 -3.63
CA ASP A 179 17.75 -2.69 -3.72
C ASP A 179 17.83 -4.18 -3.34
N ASN A 180 18.54 -4.95 -4.10
CA ASN A 180 18.72 -6.40 -3.93
C ASN A 180 17.40 -7.21 -3.88
N THR A 181 16.36 -6.73 -4.55
CA THR A 181 15.04 -7.35 -4.54
C THR A 181 14.67 -7.88 -5.92
N SER A 182 14.13 -9.10 -5.96
CA SER A 182 13.43 -9.63 -7.13
C SER A 182 11.94 -9.54 -6.88
N VAL A 183 11.22 -8.88 -7.78
CA VAL A 183 9.77 -8.70 -7.70
C VAL A 183 9.10 -9.47 -8.83
N THR A 184 8.13 -10.30 -8.47
CA THR A 184 7.23 -10.94 -9.43
C THR A 184 5.84 -10.35 -9.25
N ILE A 185 5.28 -9.84 -10.36
CA ILE A 185 3.88 -9.39 -10.42
C ILE A 185 3.09 -10.46 -11.15
N THR A 186 2.13 -11.08 -10.46
CA THR A 186 1.32 -12.15 -11.02
C THR A 186 -0.16 -11.76 -10.97
N THR A 187 -0.81 -11.73 -12.13
CA THR A 187 -2.27 -11.57 -12.25
C THR A 187 -2.92 -12.79 -12.91
N ASP A 188 -2.13 -13.81 -13.23
CA ASP A 188 -2.55 -15.12 -13.72
C ASP A 188 -2.70 -16.09 -12.55
N ALA A 189 -3.82 -16.04 -11.86
CA ALA A 189 -4.09 -16.95 -10.74
C ALA A 189 -5.02 -18.12 -11.12
N GLY A 190 -5.31 -18.31 -12.40
CA GLY A 190 -5.99 -19.50 -12.94
C GLY A 190 -7.40 -19.29 -13.51
N GLY A 191 -7.85 -18.06 -13.68
CA GLY A 191 -9.19 -17.76 -14.23
C GLY A 191 -9.20 -16.66 -15.28
N THR A 192 -9.67 -15.48 -14.91
CA THR A 192 -9.67 -14.29 -15.78
C THR A 192 -8.46 -13.45 -15.48
N ASP A 193 -7.48 -13.47 -16.37
CA ASP A 193 -6.25 -12.71 -16.19
C ASP A 193 -6.50 -11.20 -16.22
N SER A 194 -5.84 -10.49 -15.34
CA SER A 194 -6.00 -9.04 -15.20
C SER A 194 -4.84 -8.27 -15.81
N ALA A 195 -5.12 -7.04 -16.23
CA ALA A 195 -4.10 -6.17 -16.80
C ALA A 195 -3.14 -5.62 -15.74
N VAL A 196 -1.90 -5.32 -16.16
CA VAL A 196 -0.91 -4.58 -15.39
C VAL A 196 -0.53 -3.32 -16.15
N ALA A 197 -0.73 -2.14 -15.55
CA ALA A 197 -0.41 -0.87 -16.15
C ALA A 197 0.66 -0.11 -15.35
N PHE A 198 1.63 0.42 -16.06
CA PHE A 198 2.67 1.32 -15.55
C PHE A 198 2.59 2.63 -16.35
N ASP A 199 2.06 3.68 -15.75
CA ASP A 199 1.86 4.97 -16.40
C ASP A 199 3.12 5.85 -16.42
N SER A 200 4.21 5.36 -15.83
CA SER A 200 5.48 6.08 -15.74
C SER A 200 6.68 5.14 -15.87
N THR A 201 7.85 5.59 -15.45
CA THR A 201 9.11 4.84 -15.55
C THR A 201 9.16 3.66 -14.58
N ILE A 202 9.95 2.64 -14.92
CA ILE A 202 10.34 1.55 -14.03
C ILE A 202 11.85 1.60 -13.87
N SER A 203 12.35 1.64 -12.64
CA SER A 203 13.78 1.70 -12.32
C SER A 203 14.13 0.85 -11.11
N GLY A 204 15.42 0.67 -10.83
CA GLY A 204 15.94 0.11 -9.58
C GLY A 204 16.51 1.20 -8.66
N THR A 205 16.81 0.88 -7.43
CA THR A 205 17.40 1.80 -6.43
C THR A 205 18.93 1.89 -6.50
N GLY A 206 19.59 1.23 -7.45
CA GLY A 206 21.07 1.16 -7.55
C GLY A 206 21.77 2.52 -7.56
N ALA A 207 22.76 2.67 -6.71
CA ALA A 207 23.39 3.96 -6.35
C ALA A 207 24.20 4.66 -7.46
N THR A 208 24.33 4.10 -8.65
CA THR A 208 25.21 4.65 -9.71
C THR A 208 24.59 4.80 -11.09
N ASN A 209 23.46 4.17 -11.32
CA ASN A 209 22.62 4.34 -12.52
C ASN A 209 21.21 3.92 -12.11
N ALA A 210 20.22 4.74 -12.37
CA ALA A 210 18.81 4.41 -12.15
C ALA A 210 18.30 3.20 -12.99
N GLN A 211 19.21 2.40 -13.50
CA GLN A 211 18.92 1.14 -14.17
C GLN A 211 18.59 0.07 -13.12
N LEU A 212 17.78 -0.89 -13.51
CA LEU A 212 17.68 -2.15 -12.78
C LEU A 212 19.13 -2.67 -12.62
N GLY A 213 19.64 -2.63 -11.40
CA GLY A 213 21.01 -3.00 -11.09
C GLY A 213 21.25 -4.50 -11.26
N ASN A 214 22.42 -4.99 -10.91
CA ASN A 214 22.75 -6.42 -11.05
C ASN A 214 21.95 -7.35 -10.13
N ALA A 215 21.14 -6.81 -9.22
CA ALA A 215 20.39 -7.57 -8.21
C ALA A 215 18.90 -7.29 -8.20
N GLU A 216 18.41 -6.24 -8.89
CA GLU A 216 16.98 -5.99 -9.01
C GLU A 216 16.43 -6.69 -10.24
N ASN A 217 15.38 -7.48 -10.04
CA ASN A 217 14.68 -8.15 -11.12
C ASN A 217 13.19 -7.84 -11.05
N LEU A 218 12.58 -7.63 -12.22
CA LEU A 218 11.13 -7.53 -12.35
C LEU A 218 10.65 -8.60 -13.33
N THR A 219 9.76 -9.45 -12.87
CA THR A 219 9.03 -10.41 -13.70
C THR A 219 7.55 -10.05 -13.66
N ILE A 220 6.89 -10.02 -14.81
CA ILE A 220 5.45 -9.78 -14.91
C ILE A 220 4.82 -11.00 -15.59
N ASP A 221 3.93 -11.66 -14.87
CA ASP A 221 3.14 -12.78 -15.36
C ASP A 221 1.65 -12.39 -15.30
N SER A 222 1.14 -11.92 -16.43
CA SER A 222 -0.24 -11.47 -16.58
C SER A 222 -1.11 -12.48 -17.34
N GLY A 223 -0.60 -13.67 -17.62
CA GLY A 223 -1.32 -14.66 -18.42
C GLY A 223 -1.76 -14.09 -19.76
N THR A 224 -3.06 -14.03 -20.02
CA THR A 224 -3.67 -13.39 -21.19
C THR A 224 -3.99 -11.91 -20.98
N GLY A 225 -3.78 -11.36 -19.77
CA GLY A 225 -3.99 -9.96 -19.46
C GLY A 225 -2.98 -9.05 -20.17
N ASN A 226 -3.38 -7.82 -20.43
CA ASN A 226 -2.50 -6.85 -21.07
C ASN A 226 -1.45 -6.32 -20.11
N VAL A 227 -0.21 -6.17 -20.57
CA VAL A 227 0.82 -5.39 -19.89
C VAL A 227 1.05 -4.10 -20.67
N THR A 228 0.84 -2.96 -20.01
CA THR A 228 1.04 -1.64 -20.60
C THR A 228 2.14 -0.91 -19.82
N ILE A 229 3.17 -0.45 -20.51
CA ILE A 229 4.24 0.38 -19.93
C ILE A 229 4.37 1.63 -20.78
N THR A 230 4.01 2.79 -20.20
CA THR A 230 3.99 4.07 -20.90
C THR A 230 5.34 4.79 -20.82
N GLY A 231 6.08 4.57 -19.73
CA GLY A 231 7.40 5.19 -19.51
C GLY A 231 8.58 4.31 -19.91
N ASN A 232 9.78 4.76 -19.58
CA ASN A 232 11.02 4.04 -19.83
C ASN A 232 11.25 2.96 -18.76
N ILE A 233 11.97 1.89 -19.15
CA ILE A 233 12.47 0.87 -18.21
C ILE A 233 13.98 1.08 -18.07
N GLY A 234 14.47 1.18 -16.83
CA GLY A 234 15.89 1.37 -16.53
C GLY A 234 16.40 2.77 -16.87
N ALA A 235 15.59 3.78 -16.66
CA ALA A 235 15.94 5.20 -16.93
C ALA A 235 16.57 5.87 -15.71
#